data_63d1e2a0bc461067c9285e46888bb41b
#
_entry.id   63d1e2a0bc461067c9285e46888bb41b
#
_cell.length_a   1.000
_cell.length_b   1.000
_cell.length_c   1.000
_cell.angle_alpha   90.00
_cell.angle_beta   90.00
_cell.angle_gamma   90.00
#
_symmetry.space_group_name_H-M   'P 1'
#
loop_
_entity.id
_entity.type
_entity.pdbx_description
1 polymer ?
#
loop_
_entity_poly.entity_id
_entity_poly.type
_entity_poly.pdbx_seq_one_letter_code
_entity_poly.pdbx_strand_id
1 'polypeptide(L)'
;TGYEEAAAQGLMAGINAALKVKNKKQFILDRSTSYIGVMIDDLISKGVSEPYRMFTSRAEYRLTLRADNADQRLTCLGIDLDLIKDERKNSFLEKKKNILSVKTMLDKNNLTPNEAKKHNIKIAMDGVKRSCMEVIGQRNVNMAKIRQIFSNIPDRGKSIDNQVEIDAHYMGYLQRQSKDISSFKKDELVIIPETIKYETLSGLSNEVKSKLKKVKPRTLGQAIRIDGV
;
A
#
# COMPACT_ATOMS: atom_id res chain seq x y z
N THR A 1 12.75 2.05 20.95
CA THR A 1 11.44 2.20 20.29
C THR A 1 10.97 3.62 20.46
N GLY A 2 10.59 4.29 19.38
CA GLY A 2 10.04 5.65 19.43
C GLY A 2 8.57 5.63 19.87
N TYR A 3 8.00 6.82 20.06
CA TYR A 3 6.59 6.97 20.46
C TYR A 3 5.63 6.39 19.40
N GLU A 4 5.94 6.59 18.13
CA GLU A 4 5.14 6.11 17.00
C GLU A 4 5.12 4.59 16.93
N GLU A 5 6.27 3.96 17.12
CA GLU A 5 6.38 2.49 17.13
C GLU A 5 5.66 1.89 18.34
N ALA A 6 5.79 2.53 19.52
CA ALA A 6 5.10 2.09 20.73
C ALA A 6 3.57 2.21 20.57
N ALA A 7 3.09 3.33 20.01
CA ALA A 7 1.68 3.54 19.72
C ALA A 7 1.13 2.50 18.74
N ALA A 8 1.89 2.19 17.69
CA ALA A 8 1.50 1.20 16.69
C ALA A 8 1.40 -0.22 17.29
N GLN A 9 2.36 -0.61 18.11
CA GLN A 9 2.33 -1.90 18.83
C GLN A 9 1.15 -1.97 19.80
N GLY A 10 0.92 -0.90 20.58
CA GLY A 10 -0.20 -0.81 21.51
C GLY A 10 -1.56 -0.89 20.80
N LEU A 11 -1.70 -0.20 19.65
CA LEU A 11 -2.90 -0.27 18.83
C LEU A 11 -3.19 -1.71 18.36
N MET A 12 -2.20 -2.38 17.80
CA MET A 12 -2.36 -3.76 17.32
C MET A 12 -2.65 -4.74 18.45
N ALA A 13 -1.99 -4.58 19.60
CA ALA A 13 -2.25 -5.38 20.77
C ALA A 13 -3.67 -5.19 21.31
N GLY A 14 -4.14 -3.94 21.40
CA GLY A 14 -5.50 -3.61 21.86
C GLY A 14 -6.58 -4.14 20.92
N ILE A 15 -6.42 -3.98 19.62
CA ILE A 15 -7.34 -4.53 18.62
C ILE A 15 -7.43 -6.06 18.77
N ASN A 16 -6.31 -6.74 18.81
CA ASN A 16 -6.30 -8.20 18.88
C ASN A 16 -6.76 -8.76 20.22
N ALA A 17 -6.51 -8.04 21.32
CA ALA A 17 -7.08 -8.39 22.62
C ALA A 17 -8.62 -8.32 22.59
N ALA A 18 -9.19 -7.24 22.05
CA ALA A 18 -10.64 -7.09 21.89
C ALA A 18 -11.26 -8.16 20.97
N LEU A 19 -10.61 -8.48 19.86
CA LEU A 19 -11.05 -9.53 18.94
C LEU A 19 -11.01 -10.92 19.60
N LYS A 20 -9.96 -11.20 20.40
CA LYS A 20 -9.84 -12.46 21.15
C LYS A 20 -10.98 -12.63 22.17
N VAL A 21 -11.31 -11.58 22.92
CA VAL A 21 -12.44 -11.60 23.86
C VAL A 21 -13.76 -11.86 23.13
N LYS A 22 -13.91 -11.34 21.91
CA LYS A 22 -15.09 -11.54 21.05
C LYS A 22 -15.07 -12.87 20.27
N ASN A 23 -14.10 -13.75 20.47
CA ASN A 23 -13.88 -14.97 19.70
C ASN A 23 -13.82 -14.73 18.17
N LYS A 24 -13.29 -13.57 17.75
CA LYS A 24 -13.08 -13.23 16.34
C LYS A 24 -11.66 -13.56 15.91
N LYS A 25 -11.46 -13.71 14.58
CA LYS A 25 -10.13 -13.92 13.99
C LYS A 25 -9.21 -12.75 14.30
N GLN A 26 -7.93 -13.06 14.47
CA GLN A 26 -6.87 -12.08 14.66
C GLN A 26 -6.78 -11.13 13.46
N PHE A 27 -6.61 -9.84 13.75
CA PHE A 27 -6.33 -8.82 12.75
C PHE A 27 -4.81 -8.70 12.54
N ILE A 28 -4.38 -8.86 11.30
CA ILE A 28 -2.98 -8.81 10.90
C ILE A 28 -2.84 -7.81 9.75
N LEU A 29 -1.89 -6.91 9.88
CA LEU A 29 -1.45 -6.03 8.81
C LEU A 29 -0.14 -6.56 8.23
N ASP A 30 -0.10 -6.73 6.92
CA ASP A 30 1.10 -7.15 6.21
C ASP A 30 1.99 -5.98 5.76
N ARG A 31 3.19 -6.30 5.29
CA ARG A 31 4.19 -5.33 4.79
C ARG A 31 3.72 -4.55 3.56
N SER A 32 2.79 -5.07 2.78
CA SER A 32 2.23 -4.39 1.61
C SER A 32 1.09 -3.44 1.97
N THR A 33 0.56 -3.53 3.18
CA THR A 33 -0.62 -2.79 3.63
C THR A 33 -0.28 -1.55 4.43
N SER A 34 0.74 -1.62 5.30
CA SER A 34 1.06 -0.52 6.21
C SER A 34 2.48 -0.57 6.76
N TYR A 35 2.98 0.58 7.24
CA TYR A 35 4.22 0.65 8.01
C TYR A 35 4.13 -0.12 9.33
N ILE A 36 2.95 -0.21 9.93
CA ILE A 36 2.70 -1.06 11.12
C ILE A 36 2.98 -2.52 10.76
N GLY A 37 2.50 -2.98 9.59
CA GLY A 37 2.78 -4.32 9.10
C GLY A 37 4.27 -4.57 8.87
N VAL A 38 5.00 -3.62 8.26
CA VAL A 38 6.46 -3.70 8.08
C VAL A 38 7.16 -3.82 9.43
N MET A 39 6.82 -2.97 10.39
CA MET A 39 7.43 -2.98 11.72
C MET A 39 7.21 -4.31 12.45
N ILE A 40 5.98 -4.79 12.50
CA ILE A 40 5.67 -6.04 13.20
C ILE A 40 6.37 -7.22 12.54
N ASP A 41 6.36 -7.28 11.21
CA ASP A 41 7.05 -8.35 10.49
C ASP A 41 8.56 -8.33 10.73
N ASP A 42 9.20 -7.15 10.71
CA ASP A 42 10.63 -7.03 11.04
C ASP A 42 10.91 -7.53 12.47
N LEU A 43 10.08 -7.14 13.44
CA LEU A 43 10.26 -7.53 14.85
C LEU A 43 10.13 -9.04 15.05
N ILE A 44 9.20 -9.70 14.38
CA ILE A 44 8.96 -11.14 14.55
C ILE A 44 9.85 -12.02 13.68
N SER A 45 10.31 -11.53 12.51
CA SER A 45 11.11 -12.32 11.56
C SER A 45 12.60 -12.15 11.77
N LYS A 46 13.07 -10.93 12.00
CA LYS A 46 14.49 -10.60 12.15
C LYS A 46 14.90 -10.46 13.62
N GLY A 47 13.96 -10.09 14.48
CA GLY A 47 14.27 -9.65 15.84
C GLY A 47 15.01 -8.32 15.83
N VAL A 48 15.44 -7.87 17.00
CA VAL A 48 16.22 -6.63 17.16
C VAL A 48 17.24 -6.79 18.26
N SER A 49 18.47 -6.32 18.00
CA SER A 49 19.54 -6.15 19.00
C SER A 49 19.57 -4.73 19.58
N GLU A 50 18.96 -3.78 18.86
CA GLU A 50 18.89 -2.36 19.20
C GLU A 50 17.44 -1.87 19.19
N PRO A 51 17.12 -0.69 19.78
CA PRO A 51 15.78 -0.11 19.69
C PRO A 51 15.35 0.05 18.24
N TYR A 52 14.21 -0.54 17.88
CA TYR A 52 13.68 -0.47 16.53
C TYR A 52 13.17 0.95 16.21
N ARG A 53 13.57 1.44 15.05
CA ARG A 53 13.06 2.69 14.47
C ARG A 53 12.53 2.43 13.06
N MET A 54 11.33 2.96 12.81
CA MET A 54 10.68 2.85 11.50
C MET A 54 11.16 3.94 10.55
N PHE A 55 11.89 3.54 9.53
CA PHE A 55 12.30 4.39 8.43
C PHE A 55 11.64 3.93 7.12
N THR A 56 11.42 4.85 6.20
CA THR A 56 10.85 4.54 4.88
C THR A 56 11.70 3.56 4.07
N SER A 57 13.02 3.52 4.34
CA SER A 57 13.95 2.57 3.73
C SER A 57 13.69 1.10 4.10
N ARG A 58 12.98 0.85 5.21
CA ARG A 58 12.58 -0.49 5.63
C ARG A 58 11.38 -1.04 4.85
N ALA A 59 10.63 -0.18 4.16
CA ALA A 59 9.45 -0.55 3.41
C ALA A 59 9.77 -0.75 1.93
N GLU A 60 9.69 -1.98 1.46
CA GLU A 60 9.90 -2.35 0.05
C GLU A 60 8.85 -1.66 -0.84
N TYR A 61 7.63 -1.55 -0.34
CA TYR A 61 6.48 -0.99 -1.08
C TYR A 61 6.20 0.47 -0.72
N ARG A 62 7.24 1.26 -0.39
CA ARG A 62 7.09 2.66 0.06
C ARG A 62 6.34 3.57 -0.91
N LEU A 63 6.35 3.28 -2.23
CA LEU A 63 5.60 4.04 -3.21
C LEU A 63 4.09 3.79 -3.12
N THR A 64 3.69 2.60 -2.63
CA THR A 64 2.30 2.26 -2.30
C THR A 64 1.94 2.77 -0.90
N LEU A 65 2.87 2.71 0.06
CA LEU A 65 2.65 3.06 1.47
C LEU A 65 2.94 4.54 1.72
N ARG A 66 2.25 5.44 1.03
CA ARG A 66 2.43 6.89 1.21
C ARG A 66 1.54 7.43 2.34
N ALA A 67 1.97 8.54 2.93
CA ALA A 67 1.18 9.23 3.96
C ALA A 67 -0.13 9.81 3.39
N ASP A 68 -0.08 10.34 2.15
CA ASP A 68 -1.23 10.96 1.49
C ASP A 68 -2.38 9.98 1.20
N ASN A 69 -2.09 8.68 1.05
CA ASN A 69 -3.10 7.66 0.76
C ASN A 69 -3.36 6.71 1.93
N ALA A 70 -2.85 7.00 3.12
CA ALA A 70 -2.99 6.11 4.28
C ALA A 70 -4.46 5.86 4.65
N ASP A 71 -5.29 6.89 4.57
CA ASP A 71 -6.74 6.77 4.80
C ASP A 71 -7.42 5.86 3.77
N GLN A 72 -7.02 5.93 2.50
CA GLN A 72 -7.58 5.08 1.45
C GLN A 72 -7.25 3.59 1.64
N ARG A 73 -6.09 3.30 2.25
CA ARG A 73 -5.65 1.91 2.52
C ARG A 73 -6.22 1.34 3.81
N LEU A 74 -6.36 2.14 4.87
CA LEU A 74 -6.57 1.65 6.23
C LEU A 74 -7.95 1.99 6.81
N THR A 75 -8.63 3.07 6.37
CA THR A 75 -9.88 3.49 7.01
C THR A 75 -11.00 2.47 6.82
N CYS A 76 -11.08 1.77 5.68
CA CYS A 76 -12.06 0.69 5.51
C CYS A 76 -11.85 -0.42 6.55
N LEU A 77 -10.59 -0.82 6.78
CA LEU A 77 -10.27 -1.82 7.81
C LEU A 77 -10.66 -1.35 9.21
N GLY A 78 -10.47 -0.06 9.50
CA GLY A 78 -10.90 0.53 10.76
C GLY A 78 -12.42 0.57 10.94
N ILE A 79 -13.17 0.76 9.84
CA ILE A 79 -14.64 0.69 9.83
C ILE A 79 -15.09 -0.75 10.12
N ASP A 80 -14.51 -1.74 9.45
CA ASP A 80 -14.85 -3.16 9.61
C ASP A 80 -14.56 -3.67 11.04
N LEU A 81 -13.64 -3.01 11.74
CA LEU A 81 -13.27 -3.29 13.13
C LEU A 81 -14.05 -2.46 14.16
N ASP A 82 -15.03 -1.65 13.74
CA ASP A 82 -15.78 -0.73 14.60
C ASP A 82 -14.91 0.30 15.36
N LEU A 83 -13.75 0.67 14.78
CA LEU A 83 -12.84 1.66 15.36
C LEU A 83 -13.14 3.09 14.92
N ILE A 84 -13.95 3.26 13.89
CA ILE A 84 -14.23 4.54 13.24
C ILE A 84 -15.67 4.97 13.53
N LYS A 85 -15.83 6.16 14.12
CA LYS A 85 -17.16 6.76 14.38
C LYS A 85 -17.80 7.25 13.08
N ASP A 86 -19.13 7.40 13.09
CA ASP A 86 -19.95 7.70 11.90
C ASP A 86 -19.52 9.00 11.20
N GLU A 87 -19.20 10.05 11.91
CA GLU A 87 -18.75 11.31 11.31
C GLU A 87 -17.51 11.10 10.42
N ARG A 88 -16.46 10.47 10.96
CA ARG A 88 -15.23 10.18 10.21
C ARG A 88 -15.48 9.16 9.08
N LYS A 89 -16.33 8.17 9.32
CA LYS A 89 -16.75 7.19 8.31
C LYS A 89 -17.42 7.87 7.13
N ASN A 90 -18.40 8.73 7.37
CA ASN A 90 -19.14 9.44 6.31
C ASN A 90 -18.24 10.37 5.52
N SER A 91 -17.40 11.16 6.20
CA SER A 91 -16.41 12.03 5.57
C SER A 91 -15.45 11.26 4.66
N PHE A 92 -14.95 10.11 5.14
CA PHE A 92 -14.06 9.26 4.35
C PHE A 92 -14.77 8.64 3.14
N LEU A 93 -15.99 8.14 3.29
CA LEU A 93 -16.74 7.53 2.19
C LEU A 93 -17.06 8.57 1.12
N GLU A 94 -17.39 9.79 1.49
CA GLU A 94 -17.58 10.90 0.56
C GLU A 94 -16.27 11.24 -0.19
N LYS A 95 -15.16 11.39 0.53
CA LYS A 95 -13.83 11.58 -0.08
C LYS A 95 -13.52 10.49 -1.10
N LYS A 96 -13.70 9.23 -0.72
CA LYS A 96 -13.45 8.06 -1.58
C LYS A 96 -14.32 8.08 -2.84
N LYS A 97 -15.61 8.39 -2.69
CA LYS A 97 -16.55 8.54 -3.82
C LYS A 97 -16.12 9.65 -4.77
N ASN A 98 -15.70 10.80 -4.23
CA ASN A 98 -15.26 11.95 -5.02
C ASN A 98 -13.97 11.63 -5.79
N ILE A 99 -12.97 11.02 -5.17
CA ILE A 99 -11.73 10.57 -5.84
C ILE A 99 -12.06 9.60 -6.97
N LEU A 100 -12.89 8.59 -6.72
CA LEU A 100 -13.27 7.61 -7.73
C LEU A 100 -14.01 8.24 -8.90
N SER A 101 -14.94 9.16 -8.62
CA SER A 101 -15.69 9.88 -9.66
C SER A 101 -14.74 10.66 -10.59
N VAL A 102 -13.80 11.42 -10.03
CA VAL A 102 -12.83 12.20 -10.81
C VAL A 102 -11.93 11.28 -11.63
N LYS A 103 -11.36 10.23 -11.02
CA LYS A 103 -10.49 9.26 -11.72
C LYS A 103 -11.22 8.59 -12.89
N THR A 104 -12.46 8.14 -12.68
CA THR A 104 -13.27 7.52 -13.74
C THR A 104 -13.48 8.47 -14.93
N MET A 105 -13.70 9.75 -14.68
CA MET A 105 -13.85 10.73 -15.75
C MET A 105 -12.53 11.02 -16.46
N LEU A 106 -11.41 11.07 -15.72
CA LEU A 106 -10.07 11.23 -16.31
C LEU A 106 -9.68 10.05 -17.22
N ASP A 107 -10.03 8.82 -16.82
CA ASP A 107 -9.75 7.62 -17.61
C ASP A 107 -10.61 7.53 -18.88
N LYS A 108 -11.85 8.06 -18.85
CA LYS A 108 -12.75 8.11 -20.02
C LYS A 108 -12.38 9.17 -21.04
N ASN A 109 -11.76 10.26 -20.61
CA ASN A 109 -11.36 11.35 -21.50
C ASN A 109 -9.92 11.13 -21.98
N ASN A 110 -9.73 11.14 -23.29
CA ASN A 110 -8.43 10.86 -23.92
C ASN A 110 -7.97 12.05 -24.76
N LEU A 111 -6.67 12.26 -24.82
CA LEU A 111 -6.01 13.25 -25.64
C LEU A 111 -5.09 12.58 -26.66
N THR A 112 -5.18 13.01 -27.92
CA THR A 112 -4.17 12.72 -28.93
C THR A 112 -2.96 13.64 -28.75
N PRO A 113 -1.76 13.27 -29.24
CA PRO A 113 -0.60 14.15 -29.18
C PRO A 113 -0.82 15.52 -29.84
N ASN A 114 -1.58 15.58 -30.92
CA ASN A 114 -1.89 16.81 -31.62
C ASN A 114 -2.82 17.74 -30.80
N GLU A 115 -3.83 17.17 -30.12
CA GLU A 115 -4.70 17.93 -29.21
C GLU A 115 -3.93 18.42 -28.01
N ALA A 116 -3.09 17.58 -27.37
CA ALA A 116 -2.25 17.97 -26.27
C ALA A 116 -1.32 19.14 -26.63
N LYS A 117 -0.72 19.11 -27.82
CA LYS A 117 0.13 20.19 -28.33
C LYS A 117 -0.59 21.52 -28.45
N LYS A 118 -1.86 21.52 -28.90
CA LYS A 118 -2.71 22.75 -28.99
C LYS A 118 -2.90 23.42 -27.63
N HIS A 119 -2.85 22.64 -26.54
CA HIS A 119 -2.99 23.12 -25.15
C HIS A 119 -1.64 23.26 -24.42
N ASN A 120 -0.52 23.30 -25.15
CA ASN A 120 0.83 23.40 -24.61
C ASN A 120 1.13 22.28 -23.58
N ILE A 121 0.65 21.05 -23.84
CA ILE A 121 0.97 19.85 -23.08
C ILE A 121 1.97 19.03 -23.88
N LYS A 122 3.14 18.78 -23.29
CA LYS A 122 4.21 18.00 -23.92
C LYS A 122 4.03 16.53 -23.64
N ILE A 123 3.65 15.76 -24.64
CA ILE A 123 3.63 14.28 -24.64
C ILE A 123 4.34 13.75 -25.89
N ALA A 124 4.71 12.47 -25.90
CA ALA A 124 5.34 11.85 -27.07
C ALA A 124 4.46 11.93 -28.31
N MET A 125 5.05 12.32 -29.45
CA MET A 125 4.35 12.47 -30.75
C MET A 125 4.32 11.12 -31.50
N ASP A 126 3.83 10.07 -30.85
CA ASP A 126 3.81 8.68 -31.32
C ASP A 126 2.44 8.26 -31.90
N GLY A 127 1.50 9.18 -31.99
CA GLY A 127 0.14 8.92 -32.45
C GLY A 127 -0.75 8.20 -31.43
N VAL A 128 -0.24 7.82 -30.28
CA VAL A 128 -0.97 7.08 -29.25
C VAL A 128 -1.85 8.02 -28.42
N LYS A 129 -3.15 7.71 -28.31
CA LYS A 129 -4.07 8.40 -27.39
C LYS A 129 -3.73 8.03 -25.96
N ARG A 130 -3.72 9.03 -25.07
CA ARG A 130 -3.48 8.87 -23.64
C ARG A 130 -4.68 9.36 -22.85
N SER A 131 -5.02 8.65 -21.79
CA SER A 131 -6.05 9.13 -20.87
C SER A 131 -5.61 10.41 -20.18
N CYS A 132 -6.58 11.23 -19.74
CA CYS A 132 -6.27 12.42 -18.96
C CYS A 132 -5.53 12.06 -17.67
N MET A 133 -5.77 10.87 -17.11
CA MET A 133 -5.03 10.36 -15.93
C MET A 133 -3.54 10.18 -16.25
N GLU A 134 -3.19 9.59 -17.40
CA GLU A 134 -1.80 9.47 -17.85
C GLU A 134 -1.15 10.82 -18.16
N VAL A 135 -1.94 11.75 -18.69
CA VAL A 135 -1.47 13.10 -19.06
C VAL A 135 -1.18 13.95 -17.81
N ILE A 136 -2.00 13.87 -16.76
CA ILE A 136 -1.76 14.55 -15.47
C ILE A 136 -0.47 14.03 -14.81
N GLY A 137 -0.14 12.76 -15.00
CA GLY A 137 1.13 12.20 -14.51
C GLY A 137 2.40 12.84 -15.12
N GLN A 138 2.26 13.63 -16.19
CA GLN A 138 3.36 14.35 -16.81
C GLN A 138 3.69 15.65 -16.07
N ARG A 139 4.96 16.10 -16.18
CA ARG A 139 5.39 17.36 -15.56
C ARG A 139 4.59 18.55 -16.12
N ASN A 140 4.23 19.49 -15.26
CA ASN A 140 3.54 20.75 -15.59
C ASN A 140 2.10 20.59 -16.12
N VAL A 141 1.44 19.48 -15.83
CA VAL A 141 0.00 19.29 -16.08
C VAL A 141 -0.69 19.11 -14.73
N ASN A 142 -1.77 19.85 -14.53
CA ASN A 142 -2.60 19.78 -13.31
C ASN A 142 -4.08 19.69 -13.66
N MET A 143 -4.93 19.46 -12.66
CA MET A 143 -6.37 19.32 -12.83
C MET A 143 -7.02 20.56 -13.45
N ALA A 144 -6.56 21.76 -13.10
CA ALA A 144 -7.09 23.01 -13.66
C ALA A 144 -6.90 23.06 -15.19
N LYS A 145 -5.72 22.67 -15.67
CA LYS A 145 -5.40 22.64 -17.11
C LYS A 145 -6.24 21.60 -17.87
N ILE A 146 -6.46 20.43 -17.25
CA ILE A 146 -7.30 19.40 -17.84
C ILE A 146 -8.78 19.82 -17.93
N ARG A 147 -9.31 20.51 -16.90
CA ARG A 147 -10.68 21.06 -16.93
C ARG A 147 -10.89 22.16 -17.96
N GLN A 148 -9.86 22.91 -18.33
CA GLN A 148 -9.94 23.84 -19.46
C GLN A 148 -10.18 23.13 -20.81
N ILE A 149 -9.73 21.88 -20.93
CA ILE A 149 -9.90 21.08 -22.14
C ILE A 149 -11.21 20.27 -22.08
N PHE A 150 -11.52 19.71 -20.90
CA PHE A 150 -12.67 18.84 -20.68
C PHE A 150 -13.56 19.39 -19.55
N SER A 151 -14.58 20.15 -19.91
CA SER A 151 -15.54 20.76 -18.97
C SER A 151 -16.40 19.74 -18.20
N ASN A 152 -16.46 18.49 -18.65
CA ASN A 152 -17.20 17.41 -18.01
C ASN A 152 -16.47 16.77 -16.81
N ILE A 153 -15.22 17.16 -16.54
CA ILE A 153 -14.47 16.66 -15.37
C ILE A 153 -14.89 17.47 -14.14
N PRO A 154 -15.49 16.83 -13.12
CA PRO A 154 -16.07 17.54 -11.99
C PRO A 154 -14.99 18.18 -11.11
N ASP A 155 -15.28 19.38 -10.63
CA ASP A 155 -14.50 19.99 -9.53
C ASP A 155 -15.05 19.48 -8.19
N ARG A 156 -14.21 18.81 -7.42
CA ARG A 156 -14.51 18.28 -6.08
C ARG A 156 -13.65 18.92 -4.99
N GLY A 157 -12.99 20.02 -5.33
CA GLY A 157 -12.15 20.79 -4.42
C GLY A 157 -10.68 20.37 -4.43
N LYS A 158 -9.84 21.30 -3.99
CA LYS A 158 -8.38 21.21 -4.05
C LYS A 158 -7.80 19.95 -3.40
N SER A 159 -8.40 19.48 -2.30
CA SER A 159 -7.92 18.28 -1.62
C SER A 159 -8.06 17.01 -2.48
N ILE A 160 -9.17 16.90 -3.23
CA ILE A 160 -9.40 15.77 -4.14
C ILE A 160 -8.47 15.88 -5.35
N ASP A 161 -8.32 17.09 -5.91
CA ASP A 161 -7.44 17.33 -7.04
C ASP A 161 -5.99 16.98 -6.71
N ASN A 162 -5.47 17.46 -5.60
CA ASN A 162 -4.12 17.14 -5.15
C ASN A 162 -3.92 15.61 -5.02
N GLN A 163 -4.91 14.89 -4.44
CA GLN A 163 -4.81 13.44 -4.29
C GLN A 163 -4.78 12.73 -5.65
N VAL A 164 -5.61 13.18 -6.60
CA VAL A 164 -5.66 12.60 -7.94
C VAL A 164 -4.37 12.89 -8.72
N GLU A 165 -3.84 14.11 -8.62
CA GLU A 165 -2.56 14.49 -9.25
C GLU A 165 -1.39 13.65 -8.70
N ILE A 166 -1.33 13.44 -7.38
CA ILE A 166 -0.32 12.58 -6.75
C ILE A 166 -0.47 11.14 -7.26
N ASP A 167 -1.68 10.60 -7.26
CA ASP A 167 -1.93 9.22 -7.70
C ASP A 167 -1.58 9.03 -9.18
N ALA A 168 -1.88 10.00 -10.04
CA ALA A 168 -1.51 9.99 -11.44
C ALA A 168 0.02 9.98 -11.63
N HIS A 169 0.74 10.80 -10.84
CA HIS A 169 2.20 10.88 -10.89
C HIS A 169 2.87 9.53 -10.52
N TYR A 170 2.30 8.80 -9.55
CA TYR A 170 2.83 7.50 -9.13
C TYR A 170 2.31 6.32 -9.95
N MET A 171 1.30 6.47 -10.81
CA MET A 171 0.58 5.39 -11.48
C MET A 171 1.51 4.40 -12.21
N GLY A 172 2.47 4.89 -12.98
CA GLY A 172 3.40 4.02 -13.72
C GLY A 172 4.30 3.17 -12.81
N TYR A 173 4.70 3.71 -11.66
CA TYR A 173 5.48 2.98 -10.66
C TYR A 173 4.63 1.96 -9.92
N LEU A 174 3.40 2.33 -9.58
CA LEU A 174 2.46 1.46 -8.86
C LEU A 174 2.05 0.23 -9.68
N GLN A 175 1.92 0.36 -10.99
CA GLN A 175 1.64 -0.77 -11.89
C GLN A 175 2.75 -1.84 -11.84
N ARG A 176 4.01 -1.42 -11.76
CA ARG A 176 5.15 -2.35 -11.60
C ARG A 176 5.12 -2.98 -10.20
N GLN A 177 5.01 -2.17 -9.17
CA GLN A 177 5.02 -2.63 -7.78
C GLN A 177 3.82 -3.55 -7.45
N SER A 178 2.69 -3.41 -8.15
CA SER A 178 1.53 -4.28 -7.94
C SER A 178 1.81 -5.75 -8.26
N LYS A 179 2.68 -6.03 -9.22
CA LYS A 179 3.13 -7.39 -9.54
C LYS A 179 3.94 -7.99 -8.40
N ASP A 180 4.86 -7.20 -7.84
CA ASP A 180 5.70 -7.62 -6.72
C ASP A 180 4.86 -7.88 -5.47
N ILE A 181 3.88 -6.99 -5.19
CA ILE A 181 2.92 -7.18 -4.10
C ILE A 181 2.07 -8.43 -4.31
N SER A 182 1.66 -8.71 -5.55
CA SER A 182 0.89 -9.93 -5.85
C SER A 182 1.70 -11.20 -5.62
N SER A 183 2.98 -11.20 -5.98
CA SER A 183 3.89 -12.31 -5.69
C SER A 183 4.08 -12.47 -4.19
N PHE A 184 4.40 -11.40 -3.49
CA PHE A 184 4.52 -11.38 -2.03
C PHE A 184 3.29 -12.00 -1.34
N LYS A 185 2.08 -11.57 -1.74
CA LYS A 185 0.83 -12.11 -1.16
C LYS A 185 0.65 -13.60 -1.43
N LYS A 186 1.09 -14.12 -2.57
CA LYS A 186 1.06 -15.54 -2.84
C LYS A 186 1.96 -16.32 -1.88
N ASP A 187 3.16 -15.84 -1.64
CA ASP A 187 4.11 -16.48 -0.72
C ASP A 187 3.60 -16.43 0.73
N GLU A 188 2.88 -15.36 1.12
CA GLU A 188 2.21 -15.25 2.43
C GLU A 188 1.03 -16.22 2.60
N LEU A 189 0.44 -16.70 1.53
CA LEU A 189 -0.64 -17.70 1.59
C LEU A 189 -0.12 -19.13 1.78
N VAL A 190 1.16 -19.39 1.51
CA VAL A 190 1.77 -20.70 1.71
C VAL A 190 2.14 -20.88 3.17
N ILE A 191 1.31 -21.60 3.89
CA ILE A 191 1.48 -21.85 5.34
C ILE A 191 2.52 -22.94 5.55
N ILE A 192 3.46 -22.71 6.44
CA ILE A 192 4.42 -23.70 6.92
C ILE A 192 3.80 -24.40 8.13
N PRO A 193 3.60 -25.74 8.08
CA PRO A 193 3.05 -26.49 9.22
C PRO A 193 3.90 -26.34 10.47
N GLU A 194 3.30 -26.15 11.63
CA GLU A 194 4.02 -26.08 12.91
C GLU A 194 4.79 -27.37 13.25
N THR A 195 4.36 -28.51 12.68
CA THR A 195 4.96 -29.83 12.86
C THR A 195 6.20 -30.05 11.97
N ILE A 196 6.58 -29.09 11.12
CA ILE A 196 7.72 -29.24 10.20
C ILE A 196 9.02 -29.48 10.98
N LYS A 197 9.79 -30.49 10.56
CA LYS A 197 11.12 -30.77 11.12
C LYS A 197 12.17 -30.26 10.13
N TYR A 198 12.67 -29.05 10.37
CA TYR A 198 13.66 -28.41 9.47
C TYR A 198 14.95 -29.23 9.32
N GLU A 199 15.31 -30.05 10.34
CA GLU A 199 16.49 -30.91 10.34
C GLU A 199 16.44 -31.98 9.23
N THR A 200 15.25 -32.49 8.91
CA THR A 200 15.06 -33.56 7.93
C THR A 200 14.96 -33.05 6.49
N LEU A 201 14.88 -31.74 6.27
CA LEU A 201 14.78 -31.17 4.93
C LEU A 201 16.13 -31.28 4.21
N SER A 202 16.15 -31.98 3.06
CA SER A 202 17.29 -31.98 2.15
C SER A 202 17.42 -30.65 1.41
N GLY A 203 18.64 -30.27 1.04
CA GLY A 203 18.88 -29.04 0.26
C GLY A 203 19.03 -27.75 1.08
N LEU A 204 18.78 -27.76 2.38
CA LEU A 204 19.01 -26.62 3.25
C LEU A 204 20.36 -26.75 3.99
N SER A 205 21.11 -25.64 4.05
CA SER A 205 22.33 -25.59 4.86
C SER A 205 22.02 -25.70 6.36
N ASN A 206 22.99 -26.10 7.18
CA ASN A 206 22.81 -26.18 8.64
C ASN A 206 22.50 -24.81 9.25
N GLU A 207 23.05 -23.74 8.68
CA GLU A 207 22.76 -22.37 9.09
C GLU A 207 21.29 -22.00 8.86
N VAL A 208 20.78 -22.25 7.64
CA VAL A 208 19.38 -22.01 7.29
C VAL A 208 18.44 -22.81 8.19
N LYS A 209 18.72 -24.10 8.42
CA LYS A 209 17.94 -24.94 9.34
C LYS A 209 17.88 -24.36 10.74
N SER A 210 19.02 -23.91 11.26
CA SER A 210 19.11 -23.28 12.60
C SER A 210 18.28 -22.00 12.68
N LYS A 211 18.36 -21.12 11.67
CA LYS A 211 17.57 -19.87 11.58
C LYS A 211 16.08 -20.16 11.53
N LEU A 212 15.64 -21.04 10.66
CA LEU A 212 14.23 -21.44 10.52
C LEU A 212 13.68 -22.03 11.84
N LYS A 213 14.48 -22.86 12.52
CA LYS A 213 14.12 -23.44 13.82
C LYS A 213 13.97 -22.39 14.90
N LYS A 214 14.84 -21.37 14.89
CA LYS A 214 14.81 -20.24 15.86
C LYS A 214 13.62 -19.33 15.63
N VAL A 215 13.36 -18.93 14.38
CA VAL A 215 12.32 -17.95 14.01
C VAL A 215 10.94 -18.60 13.93
N LYS A 216 10.85 -19.87 13.48
CA LYS A 216 9.60 -20.61 13.26
C LYS A 216 8.60 -19.82 12.40
N PRO A 217 8.98 -19.47 11.16
CA PRO A 217 8.11 -18.68 10.29
C PRO A 217 6.80 -19.44 10.02
N ARG A 218 5.68 -18.70 10.00
CA ARG A 218 4.35 -19.28 9.75
C ARG A 218 4.04 -19.42 8.26
N THR A 219 4.70 -18.63 7.42
CA THR A 219 4.48 -18.63 5.97
C THR A 219 5.79 -18.73 5.23
N LEU A 220 5.72 -19.16 3.96
CA LEU A 220 6.88 -19.18 3.08
C LEU A 220 7.43 -17.75 2.89
N GLY A 221 6.56 -16.77 2.74
CA GLY A 221 6.96 -15.35 2.65
C GLY A 221 7.77 -14.90 3.85
N GLN A 222 7.38 -15.27 5.09
CA GLN A 222 8.18 -14.97 6.28
C GLN A 222 9.53 -15.69 6.26
N ALA A 223 9.57 -16.95 5.81
CA ALA A 223 10.82 -17.70 5.74
C ALA A 223 11.83 -17.05 4.80
N ILE A 224 11.40 -16.61 3.62
CA ILE A 224 12.25 -15.94 2.60
C ILE A 224 12.86 -14.62 3.14
N ARG A 225 12.18 -13.94 4.07
CA ARG A 225 12.66 -12.67 4.65
C ARG A 225 13.63 -12.83 5.82
N ILE A 226 13.90 -14.04 6.25
CA ILE A 226 14.93 -14.29 7.26
C ILE A 226 16.31 -14.12 6.63
N ASP A 227 17.16 -13.30 7.22
CA ASP A 227 18.47 -12.99 6.67
C ASP A 227 19.30 -14.26 6.47
N GLY A 228 19.69 -14.52 5.22
CA GLY A 228 20.50 -15.68 4.83
C GLY A 228 19.71 -16.99 4.66
N VAL A 229 18.38 -16.89 4.48
CA VAL A 229 17.52 -18.00 4.04
C VAL A 229 17.23 -17.89 2.56
#